data_549597c41998d11379958eac4ae43be2
#
_entry.id   549597c41998d11379958eac4ae43be2
#
_cell.length_a   1.000
_cell.length_b   1.000
_cell.length_c   1.000
_cell.angle_alpha   90.00
_cell.angle_beta   90.00
_cell.angle_gamma   90.00
#
_symmetry.space_group_name_H-M   'P 1'
#
loop_
_entity.id
_entity.type
_entity.pdbx_description
1 polymer ?
#
loop_
_entity_poly.entity_id
_entity_poly.type
_entity_poly.pdbx_seq_one_letter_code
_entity_poly.pdbx_strand_id
1 'polypeptide(L)'
;MASKIPVIEIFGPTIQGEGMVIGKKTMFVRTAGCDYACSWCDSAFTWNGEERDRIALMTADEIFRKLKETAGENFSHVTISGGNPLLLKGLGELIELLKQHHIRTAVETQGSRWQDWLTDVDDITISPKPPSSGMRTNFDRLDLMVGKLTHSGSRLCLKVVVFDEKDFDYAKTIHKRFPLVSFYLQVGNPDIISPDRDQLSSMLIQKYQWLIDLTLNAEEMNDAYVLPQLHTLVWGNKRKV
;
A
#
# COMPACT_ATOMS: atom_id res chain seq x y z
N MET A 1 -29.24 4.75 -2.38
CA MET A 1 -28.37 5.92 -2.54
C MET A 1 -26.96 5.38 -2.73
N ALA A 2 -26.19 5.92 -3.70
CA ALA A 2 -24.81 5.52 -3.91
C ALA A 2 -23.96 5.82 -2.66
N SER A 3 -23.05 4.90 -2.35
CA SER A 3 -22.17 5.04 -1.19
C SER A 3 -21.18 6.20 -1.37
N LYS A 4 -20.95 7.00 -0.34
CA LYS A 4 -19.96 8.07 -0.37
C LYS A 4 -18.64 7.57 0.19
N ILE A 5 -17.57 7.79 -0.56
CA ILE A 5 -16.18 7.40 -0.25
C ILE A 5 -15.41 8.68 0.11
N PRO A 6 -14.79 8.75 1.29
CA PRO A 6 -13.93 9.88 1.66
C PRO A 6 -12.60 9.78 0.90
N VAL A 7 -12.41 10.64 -0.09
CA VAL A 7 -11.21 10.73 -0.93
C VAL A 7 -10.45 11.99 -0.58
N ILE A 8 -9.14 11.87 -0.37
CA ILE A 8 -8.26 13.02 -0.09
C ILE A 8 -7.43 13.41 -1.30
N GLU A 9 -7.07 12.45 -2.16
CA GLU A 9 -6.29 12.69 -3.38
C GLU A 9 -6.69 11.73 -4.50
N ILE A 10 -6.75 12.27 -5.73
CA ILE A 10 -6.73 11.51 -6.98
C ILE A 10 -5.60 12.11 -7.82
N PHE A 11 -4.62 11.30 -8.23
CA PHE A 11 -3.45 11.78 -8.97
C PHE A 11 -2.84 10.70 -9.86
N GLY A 12 -1.95 11.11 -10.72
CA GLY A 12 -1.30 10.30 -11.74
C GLY A 12 -1.61 10.81 -13.16
N PRO A 13 -1.24 10.07 -14.22
CA PRO A 13 -0.52 8.79 -14.16
C PRO A 13 0.88 8.93 -13.57
N THR A 14 1.27 7.98 -12.75
CA THR A 14 2.62 7.88 -12.19
C THR A 14 3.07 6.42 -12.12
N ILE A 15 4.20 6.17 -11.49
CA ILE A 15 4.73 4.82 -11.29
C ILE A 15 4.53 4.40 -9.83
N GLN A 16 3.90 3.24 -9.61
CA GLN A 16 3.81 2.67 -8.27
C GLN A 16 5.20 2.37 -7.72
N GLY A 17 5.49 2.86 -6.54
CA GLY A 17 6.81 2.76 -5.92
C GLY A 17 6.98 1.61 -4.93
N GLU A 18 5.96 0.77 -4.71
CA GLU A 18 5.93 -0.21 -3.62
C GLU A 18 5.20 -1.50 -3.97
N GLY A 19 5.46 -2.53 -3.14
CA GLY A 19 4.75 -3.80 -3.19
C GLY A 19 4.94 -4.57 -4.50
N MET A 20 4.08 -5.56 -4.74
CA MET A 20 4.20 -6.42 -5.93
C MET A 20 3.94 -5.72 -7.26
N VAL A 21 3.35 -4.54 -7.23
CA VAL A 21 3.06 -3.73 -8.43
C VAL A 21 4.04 -2.56 -8.62
N ILE A 22 5.20 -2.62 -7.95
CA ILE A 22 6.29 -1.66 -8.14
C ILE A 22 6.66 -1.54 -9.62
N GLY A 23 6.90 -0.33 -10.11
CA GLY A 23 7.20 -0.06 -11.52
C GLY A 23 5.95 0.02 -12.42
N LYS A 24 4.75 -0.29 -11.92
CA LYS A 24 3.52 -0.23 -12.71
C LYS A 24 3.05 1.21 -12.90
N LYS A 25 2.77 1.61 -14.16
CA LYS A 25 2.06 2.86 -14.44
C LYS A 25 0.65 2.78 -13.88
N THR A 26 0.25 3.74 -13.05
CA THR A 26 -1.01 3.73 -12.31
C THR A 26 -1.57 5.12 -12.08
N MET A 27 -2.88 5.19 -11.87
CA MET A 27 -3.52 6.30 -11.17
C MET A 27 -3.67 5.95 -9.69
N PHE A 28 -3.65 6.93 -8.83
CA PHE A 28 -3.92 6.73 -7.40
C PHE A 28 -5.27 7.31 -7.00
N VAL A 29 -6.02 6.53 -6.22
CA VAL A 29 -7.14 6.99 -5.40
C VAL A 29 -6.75 6.81 -3.94
N ARG A 30 -6.47 7.92 -3.25
CA ARG A 30 -6.08 7.91 -1.85
C ARG A 30 -7.26 8.28 -0.98
N THR A 31 -7.70 7.32 -0.16
CA THR A 31 -8.84 7.47 0.74
C THR A 31 -8.42 8.04 2.09
N ALA A 32 -9.35 8.66 2.80
CA ALA A 32 -9.14 9.16 4.15
C ALA A 32 -9.66 8.19 5.21
N GLY A 33 -9.02 8.22 6.38
CA GLY A 33 -9.34 7.39 7.54
C GLY A 33 -8.46 6.15 7.66
N CYS A 34 -7.92 5.94 8.85
CA CYS A 34 -7.16 4.74 9.21
C CYS A 34 -7.53 4.32 10.63
N ASP A 35 -7.53 3.02 10.89
CA ASP A 35 -7.69 2.44 12.22
C ASP A 35 -6.33 2.12 12.89
N TYR A 36 -5.22 2.51 12.24
CA TYR A 36 -3.87 2.51 12.79
C TYR A 36 -3.29 3.92 12.81
N ALA A 37 -2.31 4.15 13.69
CA ALA A 37 -1.56 5.40 13.84
C ALA A 37 -0.06 5.09 13.91
N CYS A 38 0.50 4.59 12.79
CA CYS A 38 1.90 4.20 12.72
C CYS A 38 2.82 5.40 12.94
N SER A 39 3.87 5.22 13.76
CA SER A 39 4.81 6.29 14.15
C SER A 39 5.56 6.92 12.97
N TRP A 40 5.81 6.13 11.92
CA TRP A 40 6.55 6.52 10.71
C TRP A 40 5.67 6.63 9.47
N CYS A 41 4.35 6.88 9.64
CA CYS A 41 3.41 6.93 8.52
C CYS A 41 3.70 8.12 7.61
N ASP A 42 4.10 7.85 6.36
CA ASP A 42 4.32 8.88 5.32
C ASP A 42 3.02 9.51 4.77
N SER A 43 1.89 8.89 5.12
CA SER A 43 0.55 9.33 4.72
C SER A 43 -0.31 9.72 5.93
N ALA A 44 0.29 10.17 7.03
CA ALA A 44 -0.42 10.53 8.26
C ALA A 44 -1.53 11.56 8.05
N PHE A 45 -1.38 12.47 7.09
CA PHE A 45 -2.38 13.46 6.71
C PHE A 45 -3.73 12.85 6.29
N THR A 46 -3.78 11.55 5.96
CA THR A 46 -5.02 10.85 5.61
C THR A 46 -5.89 10.54 6.84
N TRP A 47 -5.32 10.57 8.06
CA TRP A 47 -6.02 10.17 9.28
C TRP A 47 -5.77 11.06 10.50
N ASN A 48 -4.70 11.89 10.53
CA ASN A 48 -4.36 12.72 11.69
C ASN A 48 -5.20 14.00 11.81
N GLY A 49 -6.01 14.32 10.80
CA GLY A 49 -6.90 15.47 10.77
C GLY A 49 -6.31 16.76 10.20
N GLU A 50 -5.00 16.80 9.90
CA GLU A 50 -4.33 18.00 9.36
C GLU A 50 -4.92 18.48 8.02
N GLU A 51 -5.35 17.54 7.17
CA GLU A 51 -5.93 17.87 5.87
C GLU A 51 -7.42 17.52 5.78
N ARG A 52 -8.16 17.57 6.88
CA ARG A 52 -9.58 17.22 6.93
C ARG A 52 -10.43 18.01 5.93
N ASP A 53 -10.11 19.26 5.73
CA ASP A 53 -10.85 20.15 4.82
C ASP A 53 -10.66 19.79 3.32
N ARG A 54 -9.66 18.94 3.02
CA ARG A 54 -9.40 18.46 1.67
C ARG A 54 -10.13 17.16 1.34
N ILE A 55 -10.79 16.54 2.31
CA ILE A 55 -11.51 15.28 2.12
C ILE A 55 -12.82 15.57 1.39
N ALA A 56 -12.95 15.02 0.18
CA ALA A 56 -14.18 15.05 -0.60
C ALA A 56 -14.96 13.74 -0.43
N LEU A 57 -16.25 13.83 -0.14
CA LEU A 57 -17.15 12.67 -0.12
C LEU A 57 -17.65 12.42 -1.54
N MET A 58 -17.10 11.43 -2.23
CA MET A 58 -17.34 11.13 -3.64
C MET A 58 -18.05 9.79 -3.83
N THR A 59 -18.91 9.67 -4.82
CA THR A 59 -19.42 8.38 -5.30
C THR A 59 -18.40 7.69 -6.21
N ALA A 60 -18.61 6.41 -6.52
CA ALA A 60 -17.78 5.67 -7.48
C ALA A 60 -17.73 6.37 -8.85
N ASP A 61 -18.90 6.82 -9.36
CA ASP A 61 -18.98 7.56 -10.63
C ASP A 61 -18.22 8.90 -10.60
N GLU A 62 -18.28 9.63 -9.49
CA GLU A 62 -17.55 10.89 -9.33
C GLU A 62 -16.03 10.65 -9.32
N ILE A 63 -15.57 9.57 -8.66
CA ILE A 63 -14.15 9.16 -8.65
C ILE A 63 -13.73 8.76 -10.06
N PHE A 64 -14.49 7.91 -10.74
CA PHE A 64 -14.20 7.46 -12.09
C PHE A 64 -14.11 8.64 -13.08
N ARG A 65 -15.08 9.55 -13.04
CA ARG A 65 -15.03 10.78 -13.84
C ARG A 65 -13.78 11.58 -13.57
N LYS A 66 -13.40 11.72 -12.30
CA LYS A 66 -12.19 12.47 -11.92
C LYS A 66 -10.90 11.82 -12.43
N LEU A 67 -10.82 10.48 -12.42
CA LEU A 67 -9.71 9.74 -13.04
C LEU A 67 -9.63 10.04 -14.54
N LYS A 68 -10.76 10.00 -15.25
CA LYS A 68 -10.83 10.32 -16.69
C LYS A 68 -10.52 11.79 -16.99
N GLU A 69 -11.00 12.74 -16.19
CA GLU A 69 -10.64 14.16 -16.31
C GLU A 69 -9.15 14.39 -16.13
N THR A 70 -8.51 13.64 -15.23
CA THR A 70 -7.08 13.81 -14.91
C THR A 70 -6.17 13.20 -15.97
N ALA A 71 -6.53 12.05 -16.54
CA ALA A 71 -5.62 11.25 -17.38
C ALA A 71 -6.20 10.83 -18.74
N GLY A 72 -7.47 11.13 -19.05
CA GLY A 72 -8.13 10.66 -20.26
C GLY A 72 -8.10 9.13 -20.37
N GLU A 73 -7.58 8.63 -21.45
CA GLU A 73 -7.37 7.18 -21.68
C GLU A 73 -5.93 6.73 -21.32
N ASN A 74 -5.11 7.60 -20.74
CA ASN A 74 -3.69 7.33 -20.52
C ASN A 74 -3.40 6.51 -19.27
N PHE A 75 -4.32 5.62 -18.86
CA PHE A 75 -4.14 4.67 -17.76
C PHE A 75 -4.98 3.41 -17.97
N SER A 76 -4.52 2.29 -17.46
CA SER A 76 -5.21 1.00 -17.44
C SER A 76 -5.12 0.32 -16.06
N HIS A 77 -4.68 1.07 -15.05
CA HIS A 77 -4.48 0.57 -13.71
C HIS A 77 -4.75 1.68 -12.69
N VAL A 78 -5.39 1.30 -11.57
CA VAL A 78 -5.67 2.19 -10.43
C VAL A 78 -5.20 1.53 -9.14
N THR A 79 -4.34 2.22 -8.39
CA THR A 79 -3.96 1.83 -7.02
C THR A 79 -4.85 2.57 -6.02
N ILE A 80 -5.58 1.83 -5.21
CA ILE A 80 -6.39 2.35 -4.11
C ILE A 80 -5.58 2.20 -2.82
N SER A 81 -5.26 3.33 -2.21
CA SER A 81 -4.47 3.41 -0.98
C SER A 81 -5.04 4.50 -0.06
N GLY A 82 -4.25 4.99 0.88
CA GLY A 82 -4.64 6.10 1.74
C GLY A 82 -4.37 5.78 3.20
N GLY A 83 -5.35 5.96 4.09
CA GLY A 83 -5.32 5.41 5.43
C GLY A 83 -5.49 3.89 5.38
N ASN A 84 -6.73 3.40 5.58
CA ASN A 84 -7.05 2.00 5.33
C ASN A 84 -8.28 1.87 4.43
N PRO A 85 -8.13 1.50 3.15
CA PRO A 85 -9.25 1.33 2.23
C PRO A 85 -10.32 0.34 2.74
N LEU A 86 -9.92 -0.66 3.54
CA LEU A 86 -10.85 -1.68 4.06
C LEU A 86 -11.82 -1.18 5.13
N LEU A 87 -11.74 0.10 5.53
CA LEU A 87 -12.78 0.75 6.34
C LEU A 87 -14.03 1.10 5.51
N LEU A 88 -13.94 1.08 4.17
CA LEU A 88 -14.89 1.72 3.25
C LEU A 88 -15.64 0.68 2.40
N LYS A 89 -16.89 0.40 2.76
CA LYS A 89 -17.76 -0.50 1.98
C LYS A 89 -18.02 0.01 0.55
N GLY A 90 -18.15 1.32 0.38
CA GLY A 90 -18.44 1.94 -0.92
C GLY A 90 -17.37 1.74 -1.99
N LEU A 91 -16.16 1.32 -1.64
CA LEU A 91 -15.12 1.00 -2.62
C LEU A 91 -15.49 -0.17 -3.53
N GLY A 92 -16.39 -1.08 -3.10
CA GLY A 92 -16.87 -2.16 -3.96
C GLY A 92 -17.54 -1.65 -5.23
N GLU A 93 -18.34 -0.57 -5.15
CA GLU A 93 -18.96 0.07 -6.32
C GLU A 93 -17.90 0.63 -7.29
N LEU A 94 -16.80 1.20 -6.76
CA LEU A 94 -15.71 1.71 -7.59
C LEU A 94 -14.92 0.58 -8.27
N ILE A 95 -14.63 -0.50 -7.55
CA ILE A 95 -13.89 -1.66 -8.08
C ILE A 95 -14.69 -2.31 -9.22
N GLU A 96 -15.99 -2.51 -9.02
CA GLU A 96 -16.86 -3.04 -10.05
C GLU A 96 -16.90 -2.13 -11.30
N LEU A 97 -17.01 -0.83 -11.11
CA LEU A 97 -17.03 0.15 -12.21
C LEU A 97 -15.70 0.13 -13.00
N LEU A 98 -14.55 0.09 -12.31
CA LEU A 98 -13.23 -0.01 -12.96
C LEU A 98 -13.10 -1.32 -13.75
N LYS A 99 -13.58 -2.44 -13.20
CA LYS A 99 -13.59 -3.75 -13.86
C LYS A 99 -14.43 -3.75 -15.13
N GLN A 100 -15.62 -3.12 -15.12
CA GLN A 100 -16.48 -2.95 -16.29
C GLN A 100 -15.77 -2.17 -17.42
N HIS A 101 -14.87 -1.26 -17.06
CA HIS A 101 -14.05 -0.49 -18.00
C HIS A 101 -12.69 -1.14 -18.32
N HIS A 102 -12.47 -2.42 -17.94
CA HIS A 102 -11.21 -3.16 -18.14
C HIS A 102 -9.98 -2.48 -17.53
N ILE A 103 -10.19 -1.72 -16.44
CA ILE A 103 -9.12 -1.07 -15.68
C ILE A 103 -8.79 -1.96 -14.50
N ARG A 104 -7.53 -2.41 -14.43
CA ARG A 104 -7.05 -3.25 -13.32
C ARG A 104 -6.91 -2.44 -12.04
N THR A 105 -7.11 -3.12 -10.92
CA THR A 105 -7.07 -2.51 -9.59
C THR A 105 -6.00 -3.12 -8.71
N ALA A 106 -5.32 -2.27 -7.92
CA ALA A 106 -4.50 -2.70 -6.80
C ALA A 106 -5.01 -2.06 -5.50
N VAL A 107 -4.95 -2.81 -4.41
CA VAL A 107 -5.28 -2.31 -3.06
C VAL A 107 -4.13 -2.57 -2.11
N GLU A 108 -3.77 -1.56 -1.33
CA GLU A 108 -2.82 -1.67 -0.22
C GLU A 108 -3.54 -1.49 1.12
N THR A 109 -3.33 -2.42 2.04
CA THR A 109 -3.93 -2.42 3.39
C THR A 109 -2.99 -3.02 4.42
N GLN A 110 -3.16 -2.67 5.70
CA GLN A 110 -2.46 -3.34 6.81
C GLN A 110 -3.12 -4.65 7.26
N GLY A 111 -4.28 -5.03 6.71
CA GLY A 111 -4.92 -6.30 7.04
C GLY A 111 -5.73 -6.31 8.34
N SER A 112 -6.15 -5.15 8.85
CA SER A 112 -6.92 -5.02 10.11
C SER A 112 -8.42 -5.23 9.94
N ARG A 113 -8.95 -5.15 8.72
CA ARG A 113 -10.38 -5.24 8.39
C ARG A 113 -10.60 -6.13 7.19
N TRP A 114 -11.80 -6.66 7.04
CA TRP A 114 -12.27 -7.40 5.87
C TRP A 114 -13.38 -6.63 5.17
N GLN A 115 -13.37 -6.68 3.85
CA GLN A 115 -14.48 -6.27 2.98
C GLN A 115 -14.65 -7.32 1.89
N ASP A 116 -15.90 -7.68 1.59
CA ASP A 116 -16.17 -8.76 0.62
C ASP A 116 -15.72 -8.39 -0.81
N TRP A 117 -15.76 -7.11 -1.17
CA TRP A 117 -15.28 -6.61 -2.47
C TRP A 117 -13.76 -6.82 -2.69
N LEU A 118 -12.99 -7.17 -1.64
CA LEU A 118 -11.56 -7.40 -1.78
C LEU A 118 -11.25 -8.57 -2.72
N THR A 119 -12.15 -9.54 -2.82
CA THR A 119 -12.02 -10.68 -3.74
C THR A 119 -12.17 -10.32 -5.23
N ASP A 120 -12.65 -9.12 -5.55
CA ASP A 120 -12.78 -8.60 -6.92
C ASP A 120 -11.59 -7.73 -7.35
N VAL A 121 -10.62 -7.48 -6.45
CA VAL A 121 -9.40 -6.72 -6.73
C VAL A 121 -8.37 -7.61 -7.43
N ASP A 122 -7.69 -7.08 -8.45
CA ASP A 122 -6.66 -7.85 -9.19
C ASP A 122 -5.39 -8.10 -8.36
N ASP A 123 -4.88 -7.05 -7.69
CA ASP A 123 -3.60 -7.07 -6.99
C ASP A 123 -3.77 -6.59 -5.54
N ILE A 124 -3.51 -7.46 -4.57
CA ILE A 124 -3.71 -7.15 -3.15
C ILE A 124 -2.38 -7.21 -2.41
N THR A 125 -1.97 -6.09 -1.85
CA THR A 125 -0.84 -6.02 -0.93
C THR A 125 -1.36 -5.87 0.50
N ILE A 126 -1.16 -6.89 1.33
CA ILE A 126 -1.37 -6.77 2.77
C ILE A 126 -0.02 -6.45 3.40
N SER A 127 0.04 -5.34 4.14
CA SER A 127 1.25 -4.86 4.81
C SER A 127 1.09 -4.89 6.33
N PRO A 128 1.23 -6.05 6.99
CA PRO A 128 1.20 -6.15 8.45
C PRO A 128 2.25 -5.23 9.06
N LYS A 129 1.90 -4.54 10.13
CA LYS A 129 2.75 -3.50 10.70
C LYS A 129 3.73 -4.08 11.71
N PRO A 130 5.05 -3.85 11.51
CA PRO A 130 6.11 -4.35 12.38
C PRO A 130 6.19 -3.55 13.70
N PRO A 131 7.01 -4.00 14.68
CA PRO A 131 7.15 -3.36 15.99
C PRO A 131 7.47 -1.88 15.95
N SER A 132 8.33 -1.43 15.01
CA SER A 132 8.71 -0.01 14.85
C SER A 132 7.53 0.91 14.59
N SER A 133 6.43 0.37 14.05
CA SER A 133 5.21 1.15 13.79
C SER A 133 4.46 1.56 15.07
N GLY A 134 4.73 0.90 16.20
CA GLY A 134 3.93 1.02 17.42
C GLY A 134 2.57 0.33 17.37
N MET A 135 2.22 -0.31 16.25
CA MET A 135 0.94 -1.01 16.07
C MET A 135 1.08 -2.51 16.36
N ARG A 136 -0.07 -3.18 16.56
CA ARG A 136 -0.12 -4.62 16.77
C ARG A 136 -0.92 -5.29 15.68
N THR A 137 -0.33 -6.27 15.02
CA THR A 137 -1.04 -7.11 14.04
C THR A 137 -1.96 -8.09 14.76
N ASN A 138 -3.21 -8.14 14.33
CA ASN A 138 -4.15 -9.18 14.75
C ASN A 138 -3.96 -10.40 13.82
N PHE A 139 -3.27 -11.42 14.31
CA PHE A 139 -2.93 -12.61 13.53
C PHE A 139 -4.16 -13.43 13.13
N ASP A 140 -5.19 -13.53 13.96
CA ASP A 140 -6.41 -14.27 13.62
C ASP A 140 -7.14 -13.63 12.43
N ARG A 141 -7.14 -12.29 12.36
CA ARG A 141 -7.67 -11.58 11.20
C ARG A 141 -6.82 -11.75 9.97
N LEU A 142 -5.50 -11.67 10.12
CA LEU A 142 -4.57 -11.87 9.02
C LEU A 142 -4.71 -13.27 8.43
N ASP A 143 -4.82 -14.31 9.26
CA ASP A 143 -5.07 -15.69 8.85
C ASP A 143 -6.37 -15.81 8.04
N LEU A 144 -7.44 -15.25 8.57
CA LEU A 144 -8.74 -15.27 7.90
C LEU A 144 -8.70 -14.57 6.54
N MET A 145 -8.02 -13.41 6.44
CA MET A 145 -7.88 -12.67 5.19
C MET A 145 -7.05 -13.43 4.18
N VAL A 146 -5.87 -13.89 4.56
CA VAL A 146 -4.99 -14.67 3.68
C VAL A 146 -5.71 -15.94 3.23
N GLY A 147 -6.35 -16.68 4.15
CA GLY A 147 -7.11 -17.89 3.83
C GLY A 147 -8.23 -17.65 2.81
N LYS A 148 -8.97 -16.55 2.91
CA LYS A 148 -10.00 -16.20 1.93
C LYS A 148 -9.41 -15.79 0.57
N LEU A 149 -8.32 -15.04 0.57
CA LEU A 149 -7.74 -14.47 -0.64
C LEU A 149 -6.93 -15.50 -1.45
N THR A 150 -6.34 -16.50 -0.82
CA THR A 150 -5.65 -17.60 -1.53
C THR A 150 -6.58 -18.43 -2.39
N HIS A 151 -7.89 -18.36 -2.16
CA HIS A 151 -8.92 -19.03 -2.96
C HIS A 151 -9.68 -18.08 -3.90
N SER A 152 -9.34 -16.81 -3.91
CA SER A 152 -9.86 -15.83 -4.88
C SER A 152 -9.03 -15.84 -6.18
N GLY A 153 -9.52 -15.17 -7.20
CA GLY A 153 -8.76 -14.94 -8.44
C GLY A 153 -7.71 -13.82 -8.34
N SER A 154 -7.59 -13.19 -7.17
CA SER A 154 -6.68 -12.06 -6.92
C SER A 154 -5.24 -12.51 -6.77
N ARG A 155 -4.29 -11.72 -7.22
CA ARG A 155 -2.88 -11.89 -6.84
C ARG A 155 -2.66 -11.27 -5.45
N LEU A 156 -2.19 -12.08 -4.53
CA LEU A 156 -1.94 -11.68 -3.14
C LEU A 156 -0.45 -11.63 -2.84
N CYS A 157 -0.01 -10.60 -2.14
CA CYS A 157 1.29 -10.58 -1.47
C CYS A 157 1.21 -10.05 -0.05
N LEU A 158 2.19 -10.44 0.75
CA LEU A 158 2.50 -9.83 2.03
C LEU A 158 3.72 -8.91 1.90
N LYS A 159 3.66 -7.73 2.49
CA LYS A 159 4.76 -6.75 2.48
C LYS A 159 5.04 -6.28 3.89
N VAL A 160 6.28 -6.37 4.36
CA VAL A 160 6.70 -5.80 5.64
C VAL A 160 7.72 -4.69 5.39
N VAL A 161 7.45 -3.51 5.96
CA VAL A 161 8.39 -2.39 5.96
C VAL A 161 9.37 -2.58 7.12
N VAL A 162 10.68 -2.55 6.84
CA VAL A 162 11.74 -2.88 7.79
C VAL A 162 12.60 -1.66 8.05
N PHE A 163 12.70 -1.27 9.33
CA PHE A 163 13.54 -0.16 9.80
C PHE A 163 14.76 -0.64 10.58
N ASP A 164 14.64 -1.79 11.26
CA ASP A 164 15.65 -2.38 12.12
C ASP A 164 15.56 -3.93 12.14
N GLU A 165 16.46 -4.57 12.89
CA GLU A 165 16.51 -6.03 13.01
C GLU A 165 15.26 -6.63 13.67
N LYS A 166 14.60 -5.90 14.58
CA LYS A 166 13.36 -6.37 15.21
C LYS A 166 12.21 -6.45 14.20
N ASP A 167 12.16 -5.50 13.28
CA ASP A 167 11.21 -5.52 12.18
C ASP A 167 11.52 -6.67 11.20
N PHE A 168 12.81 -6.96 10.98
CA PHE A 168 13.20 -8.10 10.16
C PHE A 168 12.84 -9.44 10.81
N ASP A 169 13.03 -9.60 12.13
CA ASP A 169 12.57 -10.79 12.85
C ASP A 169 11.05 -10.96 12.83
N TYR A 170 10.35 -9.84 12.91
CA TYR A 170 8.89 -9.84 12.71
C TYR A 170 8.54 -10.28 11.28
N ALA A 171 9.23 -9.80 10.27
CA ALA A 171 9.02 -10.20 8.88
C ALA A 171 9.24 -11.71 8.69
N LYS A 172 10.28 -12.29 9.29
CA LYS A 172 10.52 -13.75 9.29
C LYS A 172 9.34 -14.50 9.92
N THR A 173 8.79 -13.97 11.02
CA THR A 173 7.61 -14.58 11.68
C THR A 173 6.38 -14.58 10.76
N ILE A 174 6.13 -13.49 10.04
CA ILE A 174 5.03 -13.39 9.06
C ILE A 174 5.28 -14.34 7.89
N HIS A 175 6.49 -14.35 7.32
CA HIS A 175 6.85 -15.22 6.18
C HIS A 175 6.67 -16.70 6.54
N LYS A 176 7.17 -17.13 7.69
CA LYS A 176 7.01 -18.51 8.19
C LYS A 176 5.54 -18.90 8.39
N ARG A 177 4.68 -17.93 8.73
CA ARG A 177 3.24 -18.20 8.93
C ARG A 177 2.51 -18.41 7.61
N PHE A 178 2.95 -17.76 6.52
CA PHE A 178 2.31 -17.79 5.20
C PHE A 178 3.28 -18.16 4.08
N PRO A 179 3.88 -19.37 4.11
CA PRO A 179 4.98 -19.74 3.22
C PRO A 179 4.60 -19.87 1.74
N LEU A 180 3.31 -19.88 1.40
CA LEU A 180 2.82 -19.97 0.02
C LEU A 180 2.40 -18.61 -0.56
N VAL A 181 2.52 -17.54 0.20
CA VAL A 181 2.16 -16.19 -0.23
C VAL A 181 3.42 -15.43 -0.61
N SER A 182 3.47 -14.85 -1.80
CA SER A 182 4.60 -14.01 -2.23
C SER A 182 4.92 -12.96 -1.17
N PHE A 183 6.19 -12.89 -0.76
CA PHE A 183 6.61 -12.09 0.36
C PHE A 183 7.58 -10.99 -0.04
N TYR A 184 7.31 -9.78 0.41
CA TYR A 184 8.09 -8.59 0.08
C TYR A 184 8.61 -7.90 1.35
N LEU A 185 9.91 -7.68 1.38
CA LEU A 185 10.57 -6.80 2.33
C LEU A 185 10.77 -5.45 1.67
N GLN A 186 10.48 -4.38 2.39
CA GLN A 186 10.68 -3.04 1.89
C GLN A 186 11.42 -2.21 2.93
N VAL A 187 12.51 -1.55 2.51
CA VAL A 187 13.22 -0.63 3.41
C VAL A 187 12.33 0.55 3.79
N GLY A 188 12.28 0.88 5.08
CA GLY A 188 11.53 2.03 5.57
C GLY A 188 12.29 3.35 5.39
N ASN A 189 11.54 4.42 5.14
CA ASN A 189 12.07 5.79 5.12
C ASN A 189 11.96 6.42 6.52
N PRO A 190 13.07 6.63 7.24
CA PRO A 190 13.06 7.22 8.58
C PRO A 190 12.93 8.74 8.57
N ASP A 191 13.09 9.39 7.42
CA ASP A 191 13.05 10.84 7.28
C ASP A 191 12.01 11.26 6.22
N ILE A 192 10.75 11.26 6.64
CA ILE A 192 9.60 11.58 5.78
C ILE A 192 9.39 13.08 5.53
N ILE A 193 10.22 13.93 6.13
CA ILE A 193 10.08 15.40 6.05
C ILE A 193 11.27 16.10 5.37
N SER A 194 12.38 15.40 5.14
CA SER A 194 13.56 15.99 4.51
C SER A 194 13.22 16.60 3.15
N PRO A 195 13.61 17.86 2.89
CA PRO A 195 13.50 18.47 1.57
C PRO A 195 14.67 18.10 0.65
N ASP A 196 15.78 17.59 1.20
CA ASP A 196 16.97 17.21 0.44
C ASP A 196 16.82 15.81 -0.14
N ARG A 197 16.42 15.76 -1.41
CA ARG A 197 16.23 14.52 -2.15
C ARG A 197 17.52 13.70 -2.28
N ASP A 198 18.64 14.34 -2.56
CA ASP A 198 19.87 13.64 -2.90
C ASP A 198 20.50 13.01 -1.65
N GLN A 199 20.47 13.71 -0.52
CA GLN A 199 20.87 13.17 0.78
C GLN A 199 19.93 12.03 1.20
N LEU A 200 18.62 12.21 1.06
CA LEU A 200 17.61 11.20 1.37
C LEU A 200 17.80 9.95 0.52
N SER A 201 17.99 10.09 -0.79
CA SER A 201 18.20 8.96 -1.70
C SER A 201 19.48 8.20 -1.36
N SER A 202 20.57 8.90 -1.04
CA SER A 202 21.83 8.28 -0.62
C SER A 202 21.66 7.46 0.66
N MET A 203 20.99 8.02 1.66
CA MET A 203 20.69 7.32 2.92
C MET A 203 19.79 6.09 2.67
N LEU A 204 18.75 6.21 1.85
CA LEU A 204 17.85 5.11 1.56
C LEU A 204 18.52 3.98 0.77
N ILE A 205 19.46 4.29 -0.13
CA ILE A 205 20.26 3.27 -0.83
C ILE A 205 21.12 2.48 0.17
N GLN A 206 21.77 3.15 1.14
CA GLN A 206 22.55 2.47 2.18
C GLN A 206 21.68 1.57 3.07
N LYS A 207 20.49 2.04 3.46
CA LYS A 207 19.53 1.23 4.22
C LYS A 207 18.99 0.06 3.39
N TYR A 208 18.79 0.26 2.11
CA TYR A 208 18.35 -0.80 1.20
C TYR A 208 19.42 -1.87 1.06
N GLN A 209 20.69 -1.47 0.91
CA GLN A 209 21.82 -2.41 0.93
C GLN A 209 21.87 -3.21 2.24
N TRP A 210 21.74 -2.55 3.38
CA TRP A 210 21.66 -3.23 4.68
C TRP A 210 20.55 -4.28 4.74
N LEU A 211 19.35 -3.96 4.23
CA LEU A 211 18.24 -4.92 4.20
C LEU A 211 18.49 -6.09 3.24
N ILE A 212 19.15 -5.83 2.11
CA ILE A 212 19.61 -6.88 1.19
C ILE A 212 20.58 -7.81 1.91
N ASP A 213 21.60 -7.25 2.58
CA ASP A 213 22.63 -8.03 3.29
C ASP A 213 22.01 -8.90 4.41
N LEU A 214 21.05 -8.38 5.16
CA LEU A 214 20.29 -9.16 6.14
C LEU A 214 19.54 -10.33 5.48
N THR A 215 18.90 -10.06 4.36
CA THR A 215 18.08 -11.08 3.66
C THR A 215 18.95 -12.17 3.05
N LEU A 216 20.10 -11.81 2.47
CA LEU A 216 21.07 -12.77 1.90
C LEU A 216 21.66 -13.73 2.95
N ASN A 217 21.70 -13.32 4.21
CA ASN A 217 22.19 -14.13 5.32
C ASN A 217 21.09 -14.91 6.07
N ALA A 218 19.83 -14.87 5.61
CA ALA A 218 18.70 -15.51 6.25
C ALA A 218 18.10 -16.60 5.36
N GLU A 219 18.45 -17.87 5.61
CA GLU A 219 17.99 -19.03 4.83
C GLU A 219 16.46 -19.12 4.77
N GLU A 220 15.77 -18.73 5.83
CA GLU A 220 14.31 -18.72 5.90
C GLU A 220 13.62 -17.66 5.00
N MET A 221 14.41 -16.81 4.33
CA MET A 221 13.94 -15.74 3.44
C MET A 221 14.36 -15.94 1.97
N ASN A 222 14.69 -17.17 1.55
CA ASN A 222 15.25 -17.48 0.22
C ASN A 222 14.33 -17.11 -0.95
N ASP A 223 13.03 -17.03 -0.74
CA ASP A 223 12.01 -16.68 -1.75
C ASP A 223 11.42 -15.28 -1.55
N ALA A 224 11.96 -14.50 -0.60
CA ALA A 224 11.52 -13.14 -0.36
C ALA A 224 12.06 -12.17 -1.43
N TYR A 225 11.22 -11.20 -1.80
CA TYR A 225 11.62 -10.08 -2.64
C TYR A 225 12.01 -8.89 -1.77
N VAL A 226 13.14 -8.25 -2.08
CA VAL A 226 13.60 -7.06 -1.34
C VAL A 226 13.43 -5.82 -2.20
N LEU A 227 12.69 -4.83 -1.71
CA LEU A 227 12.31 -3.64 -2.46
C LEU A 227 12.81 -2.35 -1.82
N PRO A 228 13.21 -1.35 -2.63
CA PRO A 228 13.31 0.04 -2.20
C PRO A 228 11.93 0.68 -2.16
N GLN A 229 11.80 1.87 -1.57
CA GLN A 229 10.72 2.80 -1.88
C GLN A 229 11.09 3.58 -3.15
N LEU A 230 10.70 3.07 -4.32
CA LEU A 230 11.12 3.62 -5.61
C LEU A 230 10.74 5.08 -5.78
N HIS A 231 9.52 5.46 -5.41
CA HIS A 231 9.04 6.84 -5.52
C HIS A 231 9.89 7.80 -4.67
N THR A 232 10.30 7.39 -3.46
CA THR A 232 11.15 8.21 -2.60
C THR A 232 12.58 8.33 -3.15
N LEU A 233 13.13 7.27 -3.74
CA LEU A 233 14.45 7.33 -4.41
C LEU A 233 14.46 8.31 -5.59
N VAL A 234 13.36 8.34 -6.36
CA VAL A 234 13.27 9.17 -7.58
C VAL A 234 12.88 10.60 -7.27
N TRP A 235 11.92 10.81 -6.37
CA TRP A 235 11.29 12.11 -6.15
C TRP A 235 11.42 12.65 -4.72
N GLY A 236 12.13 11.95 -3.83
CA GLY A 236 12.20 12.31 -2.41
C GLY A 236 10.84 12.18 -1.73
N ASN A 237 10.57 13.05 -0.76
CA ASN A 237 9.28 13.08 -0.05
C ASN A 237 8.18 13.86 -0.80
N LYS A 238 8.34 14.06 -2.12
CA LYS A 238 7.35 14.76 -2.92
C LYS A 238 6.07 13.94 -3.03
N ARG A 239 4.92 14.58 -2.85
CA ARG A 239 3.59 13.95 -2.98
C ARG A 239 3.05 14.05 -4.40
N LYS A 240 2.16 13.13 -4.77
CA LYS A 240 1.46 13.07 -6.08
C LYS A 240 2.40 12.89 -7.28
N VAL A 241 3.44 12.13 -7.09
CA VAL A 241 4.44 11.81 -8.10
C VAL A 241 4.43 10.34 -8.45
#